data_876d947ecb303213da9e34fd2a329222
#
_entry.id   876d947ecb303213da9e34fd2a329222
#
_cell.length_a   1.000
_cell.length_b   1.000
_cell.length_c   1.000
_cell.angle_alpha   90.00
_cell.angle_beta   90.00
_cell.angle_gamma   90.00
#
_symmetry.space_group_name_H-M   'P 1'
#
loop_
_entity.id
_entity.type
_entity.pdbx_description
1 polymer ?
#
loop_
_entity_poly.entity_id
_entity_poly.type
_entity_poly.pdbx_seq_one_letter_code
_entity_poly.pdbx_strand_id
1 'polypeptide(L)'
;MIGEQLRAMLRAMRIGRVLLKYRLDDLLDGTPAERWLKLMRPFVPRASAQVASVPRGARLRLALQDLGPIFVKFGQILSTRRDLVPPDIAEELTHLQDRVAPFDGEQARAMVEQALGRGIAEAYASFDTVPLASASIAQVHA
;
A
#
# COMPACT_ATOMS: atom_id res chain seq x y z
N MET A 1 7.52 20.98 -16.03
CA MET A 1 8.07 21.45 -14.72
C MET A 1 6.99 21.78 -13.69
N ILE A 2 6.03 22.71 -13.92
CA ILE A 2 4.98 23.06 -12.94
C ILE A 2 4.10 21.86 -12.57
N GLY A 3 3.71 21.02 -13.51
CA GLY A 3 2.87 19.85 -13.26
C GLY A 3 3.54 18.74 -12.42
N GLU A 4 4.84 18.56 -12.50
CA GLU A 4 5.57 17.57 -11.70
C GLU A 4 5.74 18.02 -10.25
N GLN A 5 6.03 19.28 -10.04
CA GLN A 5 6.12 19.87 -8.70
C GLN A 5 4.76 19.82 -7.99
N LEU A 6 3.68 20.12 -8.70
CA LEU A 6 2.32 20.01 -8.16
C LEU A 6 1.98 18.56 -7.77
N ARG A 7 2.30 17.58 -8.61
CA ARG A 7 2.09 16.15 -8.31
C ARG A 7 2.92 15.70 -7.11
N ALA A 8 4.18 16.13 -7.01
CA ALA A 8 5.03 15.82 -5.86
C ALA A 8 4.47 16.41 -4.57
N MET A 9 3.99 17.65 -4.61
CA MET A 9 3.36 18.31 -3.48
C MET A 9 2.06 17.59 -3.04
N LEU A 10 1.20 17.21 -3.97
CA LEU A 10 -0.03 16.46 -3.68
C LEU A 10 0.27 15.09 -3.06
N ARG A 11 1.33 14.39 -3.53
CA ARG A 11 1.78 13.13 -2.94
C ARG A 11 2.29 13.34 -1.51
N ALA A 12 3.11 14.36 -1.28
CA ALA A 12 3.61 14.69 0.05
C ALA A 12 2.47 15.01 1.02
N MET A 13 1.47 15.79 0.58
CA MET A 13 0.26 16.07 1.36
C MET A 13 -0.53 14.80 1.70
N ARG A 14 -0.70 13.88 0.74
CA ARG A 14 -1.37 12.60 0.97
C ARG A 14 -0.62 11.78 2.02
N ILE A 15 0.70 11.64 1.90
CA ILE A 15 1.54 10.94 2.87
C ILE A 15 1.40 11.56 4.25
N GLY A 16 1.54 12.88 4.37
CA GLY A 16 1.40 13.60 5.64
C GLY A 16 0.03 13.39 6.29
N ARG A 17 -1.06 13.45 5.50
CA ARG A 17 -2.41 13.17 6.02
C ARG A 17 -2.54 11.75 6.57
N VAL A 18 -1.98 10.75 5.90
CA VAL A 18 -2.03 9.37 6.35
C VAL A 18 -1.21 9.19 7.63
N LEU A 19 -0.01 9.75 7.71
CA LEU A 19 0.82 9.70 8.92
C LEU A 19 0.10 10.32 10.13
N LEU A 20 -0.54 11.48 9.97
CA LEU A 20 -1.32 12.13 11.02
C LEU A 20 -2.59 11.33 11.39
N LYS A 21 -3.29 10.76 10.38
CA LYS A 21 -4.47 9.91 10.59
C LYS A 21 -4.16 8.70 11.48
N TYR A 22 -2.99 8.08 11.29
CA TYR A 22 -2.57 6.92 12.07
C TYR A 22 -1.66 7.26 13.25
N ARG A 23 -1.52 8.55 13.59
CA ARG A 23 -0.69 9.02 14.72
C ARG A 23 0.74 8.50 14.65
N LEU A 24 1.33 8.60 13.48
CA LEU A 24 2.71 8.21 13.21
C LEU A 24 3.65 9.44 13.13
N ASP A 25 3.17 10.60 13.56
CA ASP A 25 3.92 11.84 13.62
C ASP A 25 5.13 11.73 14.56
N ASP A 26 5.05 10.91 15.61
CA ASP A 26 6.14 10.59 16.51
C ASP A 26 7.34 9.88 15.83
N LEU A 27 7.12 9.23 14.68
CA LEU A 27 8.20 8.64 13.87
C LEU A 27 9.10 9.68 13.22
N LEU A 28 8.63 10.90 13.09
CA LEU A 28 9.31 12.00 12.40
C LEU A 28 9.83 13.07 13.36
N ASP A 29 9.72 12.83 14.67
CA ASP A 29 10.25 13.73 15.69
C ASP A 29 11.75 13.95 15.46
N GLY A 30 12.18 15.22 15.51
CA GLY A 30 13.56 15.61 15.25
C GLY A 30 13.95 15.68 13.77
N THR A 31 13.05 15.39 12.83
CA THR A 31 13.29 15.54 11.39
C THR A 31 12.74 16.87 10.85
N PRO A 32 13.24 17.38 9.70
CA PRO A 32 12.64 18.55 9.04
C PRO A 32 11.17 18.35 8.66
N ALA A 33 10.73 17.11 8.47
CA ALA A 33 9.35 16.77 8.16
C ALA A 33 8.38 17.03 9.32
N GLU A 34 8.86 17.03 10.56
CA GLU A 34 8.06 17.32 11.76
C GLU A 34 7.38 18.69 11.67
N ARG A 35 8.14 19.72 11.26
CA ARG A 35 7.62 21.10 11.14
C ARG A 35 6.51 21.17 10.11
N TRP A 36 6.67 20.48 9.01
CA TRP A 36 5.67 20.43 7.94
C TRP A 36 4.40 19.68 8.40
N LEU A 37 4.55 18.57 9.11
CA LEU A 37 3.42 17.83 9.69
C LEU A 37 2.65 18.65 10.73
N LYS A 38 3.36 19.37 11.59
CA LYS A 38 2.73 20.28 12.57
C LYS A 38 1.88 21.35 11.89
N LEU A 39 2.33 21.89 10.75
CA LEU A 39 1.58 22.85 9.95
C LEU A 39 0.31 22.23 9.32
N MET A 40 0.38 20.95 8.94
CA MET A 40 -0.75 20.24 8.36
C MET A 40 -1.79 19.76 9.38
N ARG A 41 -1.43 19.67 10.65
CA ARG A 41 -2.26 19.12 11.73
C ARG A 41 -3.68 19.73 11.82
N PRO A 42 -3.89 21.04 11.64
CA PRO A 42 -5.23 21.64 11.66
C PRO A 42 -6.15 21.18 10.53
N PHE A 43 -5.58 20.74 9.41
CA PHE A 43 -6.30 20.34 8.19
C PHE A 43 -6.60 18.83 8.11
N VAL A 44 -6.18 18.07 9.13
CA VAL A 44 -6.39 16.61 9.16
C VAL A 44 -7.35 16.29 10.29
N PRO A 45 -8.42 15.51 10.04
CA PRO A 45 -9.30 15.04 11.09
C PRO A 45 -8.49 14.34 12.19
N ARG A 46 -8.84 14.63 13.45
CA ARG A 46 -8.20 13.93 14.57
C ARG A 46 -8.37 12.43 14.42
N ALA A 47 -7.28 11.69 14.61
CA ALA A 47 -7.35 10.23 14.67
C ALA A 47 -8.42 9.81 15.68
N SER A 48 -9.25 8.84 15.31
CA SER A 48 -10.26 8.30 16.22
C SER A 48 -9.59 7.72 17.47
N ALA A 49 -10.30 7.71 18.59
CA ALA A 49 -9.82 7.07 19.82
C ALA A 49 -9.45 5.59 19.59
N GLN A 50 -10.14 4.94 18.66
CA GLN A 50 -9.85 3.56 18.25
C GLN A 50 -8.44 3.41 17.63
N VAL A 51 -7.98 4.36 16.82
CA VAL A 51 -6.61 4.33 16.27
C VAL A 51 -5.56 4.55 17.36
N ALA A 52 -5.89 5.33 18.39
CA ALA A 52 -4.97 5.59 19.50
C ALA A 52 -4.70 4.34 20.36
N SER A 53 -5.65 3.41 20.45
CA SER A 53 -5.51 2.16 21.21
C SER A 53 -4.79 1.05 20.43
N VAL A 54 -4.58 1.22 19.12
CA VAL A 54 -3.90 0.24 18.26
C VAL A 54 -2.37 0.33 18.46
N PRO A 55 -1.66 -0.82 18.60
CA PRO A 55 -0.20 -0.85 18.70
C PRO A 55 0.48 -0.12 17.54
N ARG A 56 1.66 0.46 17.80
CA ARG A 56 2.39 1.27 16.83
C ARG A 56 2.68 0.54 15.52
N GLY A 57 3.09 -0.73 15.59
CA GLY A 57 3.35 -1.56 14.40
C GLY A 57 2.10 -1.75 13.55
N ALA A 58 0.96 -2.04 14.17
CA ALA A 58 -0.32 -2.19 13.47
C ALA A 58 -0.79 -0.87 12.84
N ARG A 59 -0.57 0.28 13.51
CA ARG A 59 -0.85 1.61 12.92
C ARG A 59 0.01 1.86 11.67
N LEU A 60 1.29 1.49 11.73
CA LEU A 60 2.21 1.59 10.58
C LEU A 60 1.73 0.70 9.42
N ARG A 61 1.38 -0.55 9.70
CA ARG A 61 0.83 -1.48 8.70
C ARG A 61 -0.39 -0.90 8.00
N LEU A 62 -1.37 -0.40 8.77
CA LEU A 62 -2.59 0.22 8.24
C LEU A 62 -2.29 1.47 7.40
N ALA A 63 -1.31 2.29 7.82
CA ALA A 63 -0.88 3.46 7.07
C ALA A 63 -0.27 3.06 5.70
N LEU A 64 0.58 2.04 5.67
CA LEU A 64 1.18 1.54 4.43
C LEU A 64 0.11 0.98 3.46
N GLN A 65 -0.90 0.29 3.97
CA GLN A 65 -2.05 -0.18 3.18
C GLN A 65 -2.85 1.00 2.60
N ASP A 66 -3.13 2.04 3.38
CA ASP A 66 -3.86 3.23 2.94
C ASP A 66 -3.08 4.06 1.89
N LEU A 67 -1.75 4.05 1.99
CA LEU A 67 -0.86 4.70 1.00
C LEU A 67 -0.82 3.97 -0.34
N GLY A 68 -1.05 2.66 -0.34
CA GLY A 68 -1.20 1.85 -1.54
C GLY A 68 -0.06 0.88 -1.83
N PRO A 69 -0.10 0.18 -2.99
CA PRO A 69 0.71 -1.01 -3.27
C PRO A 69 2.22 -0.82 -3.15
N ILE A 70 2.75 0.33 -3.55
CA ILE A 70 4.19 0.64 -3.45
C ILE A 70 4.64 0.64 -1.97
N PHE A 71 3.82 1.24 -1.10
CA PHE A 71 4.12 1.30 0.34
C PHE A 71 3.91 -0.05 1.03
N VAL A 72 2.93 -0.83 0.59
CA VAL A 72 2.75 -2.23 1.01
C VAL A 72 4.00 -3.03 0.67
N LYS A 73 4.51 -2.93 -0.57
CA LYS A 73 5.74 -3.61 -0.99
C LYS A 73 6.97 -3.19 -0.17
N PHE A 74 7.06 -1.91 0.13
CA PHE A 74 8.10 -1.39 1.02
C PHE A 74 8.00 -2.00 2.43
N GLY A 75 6.79 -2.06 3.00
CA GLY A 75 6.55 -2.71 4.29
C GLY A 75 6.89 -4.20 4.29
N GLN A 76 6.60 -4.92 3.22
CA GLN A 76 7.00 -6.32 3.05
C GLN A 76 8.52 -6.48 3.07
N ILE A 77 9.27 -5.60 2.40
CA ILE A 77 10.74 -5.61 2.45
C ILE A 77 11.22 -5.34 3.88
N LEU A 78 10.66 -4.35 4.57
CA LEU A 78 11.04 -4.04 5.94
C LEU A 78 10.75 -5.18 6.91
N SER A 79 9.70 -5.97 6.71
CA SER A 79 9.37 -7.11 7.58
C SER A 79 10.46 -8.19 7.58
N THR A 80 11.24 -8.30 6.50
CA THR A 80 12.37 -9.23 6.38
C THR A 80 13.68 -8.66 6.94
N ARG A 81 13.74 -7.35 7.15
CA ARG A 81 14.94 -6.62 7.59
C ARG A 81 14.81 -6.22 9.07
N ARG A 82 14.93 -7.23 9.94
CA ARG A 82 14.87 -7.04 11.40
C ARG A 82 16.01 -6.20 11.99
N ASP A 83 17.04 -5.92 11.18
CA ASP A 83 18.13 -5.03 11.49
C ASP A 83 17.76 -3.53 11.35
N LEU A 84 16.70 -3.23 10.58
CA LEU A 84 16.28 -1.85 10.30
C LEU A 84 15.09 -1.38 11.13
N VAL A 85 14.31 -2.29 11.66
CA VAL A 85 13.08 -1.96 12.41
C VAL A 85 12.98 -2.77 13.70
N PRO A 86 12.35 -2.22 14.77
CA PRO A 86 12.08 -2.95 15.98
C PRO A 86 11.32 -4.26 15.74
N PRO A 87 11.56 -5.33 16.54
CA PRO A 87 10.95 -6.65 16.34
C PRO A 87 9.42 -6.64 16.28
N ASP A 88 8.77 -5.86 17.13
CA ASP A 88 7.33 -5.68 17.19
C ASP A 88 6.75 -5.06 15.91
N ILE A 89 7.47 -4.11 15.31
CA ILE A 89 7.11 -3.53 14.01
C ILE A 89 7.35 -4.55 12.89
N ALA A 90 8.49 -5.26 12.89
CA ALA A 90 8.80 -6.26 11.88
C ALA A 90 7.72 -7.36 11.87
N GLU A 91 7.29 -7.83 13.04
CA GLU A 91 6.23 -8.83 13.19
C GLU A 91 4.90 -8.35 12.59
N GLU A 92 4.47 -7.15 12.93
CA GLU A 92 3.24 -6.57 12.35
C GLU A 92 3.32 -6.39 10.83
N LEU A 93 4.48 -6.01 10.31
CA LEU A 93 4.68 -5.86 8.87
C LEU A 93 4.66 -7.20 8.12
N THR A 94 4.87 -8.35 8.79
CA THR A 94 4.67 -9.66 8.15
C THR A 94 3.24 -9.88 7.72
N HIS A 95 2.27 -9.26 8.40
CA HIS A 95 0.86 -9.29 8.00
C HIS A 95 0.55 -8.53 6.71
N LEU A 96 1.51 -7.79 6.15
CA LEU A 96 1.45 -7.26 4.78
C LEU A 96 1.80 -8.32 3.74
N GLN A 97 2.40 -9.44 4.17
CA GLN A 97 2.71 -10.57 3.30
C GLN A 97 1.42 -11.35 3.05
N ASP A 98 0.90 -11.17 1.85
CA ASP A 98 0.11 -12.07 1.06
C ASP A 98 -1.20 -12.66 1.60
N ARG A 99 -2.27 -11.93 1.40
CA ARG A 99 -3.49 -12.51 0.80
C ARG A 99 -4.16 -11.40 -0.01
N VAL A 100 -3.63 -11.13 -1.19
CA VAL A 100 -4.40 -10.37 -2.17
C VAL A 100 -5.51 -11.32 -2.63
N ALA A 101 -6.75 -11.01 -2.25
CA ALA A 101 -7.87 -11.76 -2.78
C ALA A 101 -7.83 -11.66 -4.31
N PRO A 102 -7.94 -12.80 -5.02
CA PRO A 102 -8.00 -12.76 -6.47
C PRO A 102 -9.18 -11.92 -6.91
N PHE A 103 -8.99 -11.13 -7.97
CA PHE A 103 -10.11 -10.51 -8.66
C PHE A 103 -10.77 -11.50 -9.62
N ASP A 104 -11.96 -11.16 -10.08
CA ASP A 104 -12.79 -12.05 -10.88
C ASP A 104 -12.06 -12.55 -12.14
N GLY A 105 -12.11 -13.87 -12.39
CA GLY A 105 -11.39 -14.52 -13.47
C GLY A 105 -11.92 -14.16 -14.86
N GLU A 106 -13.20 -13.84 -15.01
CA GLU A 106 -13.75 -13.34 -16.27
C GLU A 106 -13.27 -11.92 -16.55
N GLN A 107 -13.09 -11.12 -15.51
CA GLN A 107 -12.44 -9.83 -15.65
C GLN A 107 -10.97 -9.97 -16.06
N ALA A 108 -10.24 -10.95 -15.49
CA ALA A 108 -8.87 -11.25 -15.90
C ALA A 108 -8.81 -11.63 -17.39
N ARG A 109 -9.71 -12.52 -17.82
CA ARG A 109 -9.85 -12.93 -19.22
C ARG A 109 -10.07 -11.72 -20.13
N ALA A 110 -11.03 -10.87 -19.81
CA ALA A 110 -11.33 -9.68 -20.59
C ALA A 110 -10.14 -8.71 -20.71
N MET A 111 -9.36 -8.56 -19.63
CA MET A 111 -8.14 -7.73 -19.65
C MET A 111 -7.07 -8.31 -20.58
N VAL A 112 -6.89 -9.63 -20.59
CA VAL A 112 -5.95 -10.31 -21.48
C VAL A 112 -6.39 -10.17 -22.94
N GLU A 113 -7.67 -10.42 -23.24
CA GLU A 113 -8.24 -10.26 -24.60
C GLU A 113 -8.08 -8.82 -25.11
N GLN A 114 -8.35 -7.84 -24.24
CA GLN A 114 -8.15 -6.43 -24.58
C GLN A 114 -6.69 -6.11 -24.87
N ALA A 115 -5.77 -6.63 -24.08
CA ALA A 115 -4.33 -6.41 -24.25
C ALA A 115 -3.79 -7.06 -25.54
N LEU A 116 -4.31 -8.24 -25.89
CA LEU A 116 -3.90 -8.98 -27.10
C LEU A 116 -4.59 -8.50 -28.37
N GLY A 117 -5.72 -7.78 -28.25
CA GLY A 117 -6.58 -7.37 -29.38
C GLY A 117 -7.27 -8.54 -30.08
N ARG A 118 -7.37 -9.70 -29.45
CA ARG A 118 -8.00 -10.93 -29.98
C ARG A 118 -8.52 -11.82 -28.83
N GLY A 119 -9.40 -12.74 -29.15
CA GLY A 119 -9.98 -13.68 -28.17
C GLY A 119 -8.95 -14.62 -27.57
N ILE A 120 -9.19 -15.05 -26.34
CA ILE A 120 -8.33 -16.01 -25.62
C ILE A 120 -8.14 -17.31 -26.39
N ALA A 121 -9.21 -17.85 -26.97
CA ALA A 121 -9.16 -19.09 -27.74
C ALA A 121 -8.30 -19.04 -29.01
N GLU A 122 -7.98 -17.85 -29.50
CA GLU A 122 -7.06 -17.65 -30.61
C GLU A 122 -5.60 -17.57 -30.16
N ALA A 123 -5.37 -17.21 -28.89
CA ALA A 123 -4.04 -16.98 -28.35
C ALA A 123 -3.51 -18.15 -27.52
N TYR A 124 -4.40 -18.86 -26.84
CA TYR A 124 -4.08 -19.94 -25.90
C TYR A 124 -4.94 -21.16 -26.16
N ALA A 125 -4.39 -22.34 -25.91
CA ALA A 125 -5.11 -23.61 -26.04
C ALA A 125 -6.17 -23.78 -24.93
N SER A 126 -5.92 -23.22 -23.75
CA SER A 126 -6.84 -23.17 -22.62
C SER A 126 -6.58 -21.92 -21.80
N PHE A 127 -7.57 -21.51 -21.03
CA PHE A 127 -7.44 -20.46 -20.03
C PHE A 127 -8.36 -20.79 -18.86
N ASP A 128 -7.76 -21.04 -17.70
CA ASP A 128 -8.54 -21.25 -16.48
C ASP A 128 -8.85 -19.91 -15.82
N THR A 129 -10.12 -19.63 -15.57
CA THR A 129 -10.57 -18.41 -14.86
C THR A 129 -10.26 -18.46 -13.36
N VAL A 130 -9.96 -19.66 -12.81
CA VAL A 130 -9.50 -19.79 -11.43
C VAL A 130 -7.98 -19.54 -11.40
N PRO A 131 -7.51 -18.51 -10.70
CA PRO A 131 -6.08 -18.22 -10.69
C PRO A 131 -5.29 -19.25 -9.88
N LEU A 132 -4.13 -19.64 -10.39
CA LEU A 132 -3.14 -20.45 -9.68
C LEU A 132 -2.51 -19.68 -8.52
N ALA A 133 -2.30 -18.39 -8.73
CA ALA A 133 -1.72 -17.49 -7.73
C ALA A 133 -2.22 -16.05 -7.96
N SER A 134 -2.32 -15.31 -6.88
CA SER A 134 -2.65 -13.87 -6.91
C SER A 134 -1.60 -13.11 -6.11
N ALA A 135 -1.13 -12.00 -6.66
CA ALA A 135 -0.15 -11.11 -6.05
C ALA A 135 -0.64 -9.66 -6.10
N SER A 136 0.05 -8.76 -5.42
CA SER A 136 -0.33 -7.34 -5.31
C SER A 136 -0.39 -6.58 -6.64
N ILE A 137 0.19 -7.12 -7.69
CA ILE A 137 0.28 -6.49 -9.03
C ILE A 137 -0.22 -7.36 -10.17
N ALA A 138 -0.50 -8.65 -9.95
CA ALA A 138 -0.87 -9.59 -11.00
C ALA A 138 -1.55 -10.85 -10.46
N GLN A 139 -2.26 -11.55 -11.35
CA GLN A 139 -2.70 -12.93 -11.16
C GLN A 139 -2.03 -13.83 -12.19
N VAL A 140 -1.87 -15.11 -11.85
CA VAL A 140 -1.36 -16.15 -12.75
C VAL A 140 -2.50 -17.15 -13.01
N HIS A 141 -2.80 -17.37 -14.26
CA HIS A 141 -3.80 -18.32 -14.73
C HIS A 141 -3.14 -19.42 -15.57
N ALA A 142 -3.75 -20.63 -15.62
CA ALA A 142 -3.31 -21.74 -16.43
C ALA A 142 -4.02 -21.77 -17.79
#